data_fb4a0ee5d88b1049ee8f6646b0dca224
#
_entry.id   fb4a0ee5d88b1049ee8f6646b0dca224
#
_cell.length_a   1.000
_cell.length_b   1.000
_cell.length_c   1.000
_cell.angle_alpha   90.00
_cell.angle_beta   90.00
_cell.angle_gamma   90.00
#
_symmetry.space_group_name_H-M   'P 1'
#
loop_
_entity.id
_entity.type
_entity.pdbx_description
1 polymer ?
#
loop_
_entity_poly.entity_id
_entity_poly.type
_entity_poly.pdbx_seq_one_letter_code
_entity_poly.pdbx_strand_id
1 'polypeptide(L)'
;VLQEQVAKTIEPKINEPKMVAPKKQDIKTPKIVEKQQKASSELKTNNSKKQIDIKEAKKVQKEILKESSNFQDSALEKFLSQKTPINQEVLNELQKLYGKEYDNFTNVQKAYLEKNLNNFQVITQKVLNRMGYPKLAAKLGIGGINTIEFMFHPNGDISGLKIIGSSGYTILDDYSLELIQIAYKEYPKPTEPTKLRFKVFYRNY
;
A
#
# COMPACT_ATOMS: atom_id res chain seq x y z
N VAL A 1 28.81 29.51 -62.48
CA VAL A 1 27.92 28.40 -62.90
C VAL A 1 27.68 27.54 -61.70
N LEU A 2 26.50 27.68 -61.15
CA LEU A 2 25.98 26.95 -59.99
C LEU A 2 25.52 25.56 -60.43
N GLN A 3 25.90 24.51 -59.70
CA GLN A 3 25.25 23.20 -59.79
C GLN A 3 24.58 22.90 -58.46
N GLU A 4 23.27 22.84 -58.52
CA GLU A 4 22.34 22.30 -57.55
C GLU A 4 22.56 20.79 -57.41
N GLN A 5 22.80 20.29 -56.20
CA GLN A 5 22.70 18.86 -55.91
C GLN A 5 21.48 18.62 -55.02
N VAL A 6 20.52 17.93 -55.61
CA VAL A 6 19.28 17.50 -55.03
C VAL A 6 19.53 16.42 -53.96
N ALA A 7 19.16 16.68 -52.74
CA ALA A 7 19.16 15.69 -51.64
C ALA A 7 18.02 14.69 -51.81
N LYS A 8 18.37 13.41 -51.95
CA LYS A 8 17.40 12.29 -51.90
C LYS A 8 16.97 12.04 -50.45
N THR A 9 15.72 12.28 -50.21
CA THR A 9 14.99 11.87 -49.00
C THR A 9 14.87 10.34 -49.01
N ILE A 10 15.45 9.67 -48.02
CA ILE A 10 15.27 8.23 -47.73
C ILE A 10 14.25 8.11 -46.62
N GLU A 11 13.04 7.69 -46.98
CA GLU A 11 12.02 7.28 -46.01
C GLU A 11 12.37 5.92 -45.42
N PRO A 12 12.33 5.74 -44.05
CA PRO A 12 12.43 4.41 -43.47
C PRO A 12 11.07 3.71 -43.51
N LYS A 13 11.00 2.57 -44.18
CA LYS A 13 9.86 1.63 -44.16
C LYS A 13 9.62 1.13 -42.74
N ILE A 14 8.48 1.46 -42.18
CA ILE A 14 7.94 0.89 -40.95
C ILE A 14 7.41 -0.51 -41.30
N ASN A 15 8.06 -1.54 -40.79
CA ASN A 15 7.53 -2.91 -40.81
C ASN A 15 6.56 -3.08 -39.65
N GLU A 16 5.25 -3.22 -39.97
CA GLU A 16 4.23 -3.64 -39.04
C GLU A 16 4.46 -5.11 -38.63
N PRO A 17 4.44 -5.44 -37.32
CA PRO A 17 4.42 -6.85 -36.90
C PRO A 17 3.00 -7.39 -37.00
N LYS A 18 2.83 -8.46 -37.79
CA LYS A 18 1.60 -9.27 -37.93
C LYS A 18 1.13 -9.75 -36.55
N MET A 19 -0.10 -9.40 -36.20
CA MET A 19 -0.85 -9.99 -35.08
C MET A 19 -1.07 -11.49 -35.36
N VAL A 20 -0.49 -12.33 -34.52
CA VAL A 20 -0.81 -13.75 -34.42
C VAL A 20 -1.83 -13.93 -33.32
N ALA A 21 -3.04 -14.35 -33.67
CA ALA A 21 -4.09 -14.67 -32.74
C ALA A 21 -3.73 -15.89 -31.86
N PRO A 22 -3.97 -15.87 -30.53
CA PRO A 22 -3.76 -17.04 -29.71
C PRO A 22 -4.90 -18.04 -29.88
N LYS A 23 -4.53 -19.29 -30.17
CA LYS A 23 -5.42 -20.47 -30.22
C LYS A 23 -6.03 -20.70 -28.82
N LYS A 24 -7.36 -20.85 -28.80
CA LYS A 24 -8.14 -21.36 -27.67
C LYS A 24 -7.67 -22.77 -27.33
N GLN A 25 -7.20 -23.00 -26.12
CA GLN A 25 -7.05 -24.32 -25.54
C GLN A 25 -8.17 -24.53 -24.53
N ASP A 26 -8.99 -25.55 -24.81
CA ASP A 26 -10.03 -26.06 -23.94
C ASP A 26 -9.43 -26.68 -22.69
N ILE A 27 -9.68 -26.09 -21.53
CA ILE A 27 -9.34 -26.70 -20.24
C ILE A 27 -10.61 -27.34 -19.66
N LYS A 28 -10.58 -28.68 -19.66
CA LYS A 28 -11.58 -29.55 -19.04
C LYS A 28 -11.62 -29.34 -17.54
N THR A 29 -12.79 -29.03 -17.02
CA THR A 29 -13.17 -29.03 -15.60
C THR A 29 -13.19 -30.44 -15.04
N PRO A 30 -12.56 -30.74 -13.90
CA PRO A 30 -12.84 -31.97 -13.15
C PRO A 30 -14.04 -31.78 -12.23
N LYS A 31 -15.03 -32.67 -12.40
CA LYS A 31 -16.18 -32.89 -11.52
C LYS A 31 -15.70 -33.33 -10.15
N ILE A 32 -16.09 -32.61 -9.10
CA ILE A 32 -15.99 -33.09 -7.72
C ILE A 32 -17.26 -33.82 -7.39
N VAL A 33 -17.09 -35.10 -7.04
CA VAL A 33 -18.13 -36.05 -6.64
C VAL A 33 -18.51 -35.77 -5.19
N GLU A 34 -19.77 -35.47 -4.97
CA GLU A 34 -20.43 -35.48 -3.67
C GLU A 34 -20.42 -36.91 -3.08
N LYS A 35 -19.94 -37.07 -1.86
CA LYS A 35 -20.14 -38.25 -1.06
C LYS A 35 -20.76 -37.87 0.28
N GLN A 36 -22.08 -38.01 0.32
CA GLN A 36 -22.84 -38.06 1.57
C GLN A 36 -22.44 -39.33 2.34
N GLN A 37 -22.15 -39.19 3.61
CA GLN A 37 -22.30 -40.32 4.57
C GLN A 37 -23.03 -39.83 5.80
N LYS A 38 -24.24 -40.37 5.94
CA LYS A 38 -25.04 -40.47 7.17
C LYS A 38 -24.29 -41.34 8.17
N ALA A 39 -24.21 -40.89 9.39
CA ALA A 39 -24.13 -41.81 10.55
C ALA A 39 -24.97 -41.24 11.68
N SER A 40 -26.09 -41.87 11.89
CA SER A 40 -26.94 -41.76 13.05
C SER A 40 -26.33 -42.61 14.19
N SER A 41 -26.27 -42.09 15.39
CA SER A 41 -26.26 -42.91 16.60
C SER A 41 -27.01 -42.17 17.71
N GLU A 42 -28.13 -42.81 18.08
CA GLU A 42 -28.95 -42.53 19.25
C GLU A 42 -28.15 -42.65 20.55
N LEU A 43 -28.36 -41.74 21.48
CA LEU A 43 -28.14 -42.01 22.89
C LEU A 43 -29.30 -41.45 23.72
N LYS A 44 -29.86 -42.41 24.47
CA LYS A 44 -31.09 -42.36 25.23
C LYS A 44 -31.05 -41.35 26.39
N THR A 45 -32.21 -40.72 26.53
CA THR A 45 -32.79 -40.06 27.71
C THR A 45 -32.41 -40.64 29.05
N ASN A 46 -32.05 -39.73 29.99
CA ASN A 46 -32.42 -39.86 31.39
C ASN A 46 -32.97 -38.53 31.93
N ASN A 47 -34.26 -38.62 32.21
CA ASN A 47 -35.07 -37.59 32.83
C ASN A 47 -34.74 -37.53 34.34
N SER A 48 -34.33 -36.39 34.85
CA SER A 48 -34.49 -36.05 36.27
C SER A 48 -34.92 -34.60 36.38
N LYS A 49 -36.18 -34.43 36.72
CA LYS A 49 -36.85 -33.16 37.04
C LYS A 49 -36.12 -32.43 38.16
N LYS A 50 -35.64 -31.23 37.89
CA LYS A 50 -35.56 -30.13 38.86
C LYS A 50 -36.14 -28.89 38.23
N GLN A 51 -37.33 -28.53 38.68
CA GLN A 51 -37.95 -27.23 38.43
C GLN A 51 -37.08 -26.18 39.13
N ILE A 52 -36.32 -25.45 38.38
CA ILE A 52 -35.64 -24.24 38.84
C ILE A 52 -36.49 -23.08 38.31
N ASP A 53 -36.87 -22.20 39.24
CA ASP A 53 -37.77 -21.06 39.02
C ASP A 53 -37.33 -20.21 37.84
N ILE A 54 -38.20 -20.17 36.81
CA ILE A 54 -37.98 -19.39 35.54
C ILE A 54 -37.90 -17.84 35.83
N LYS A 55 -38.27 -17.40 36.98
CA LYS A 55 -38.21 -16.00 37.39
C LYS A 55 -36.83 -15.52 37.81
N GLU A 56 -36.01 -16.38 38.44
CA GLU A 56 -34.62 -16.02 38.82
C GLU A 56 -33.68 -16.09 37.64
N ALA A 57 -33.83 -17.08 36.74
CA ALA A 57 -33.03 -17.17 35.53
C ALA A 57 -33.16 -15.95 34.59
N LYS A 58 -34.35 -15.36 34.51
CA LYS A 58 -34.58 -14.12 33.71
C LYS A 58 -33.97 -12.88 34.34
N LYS A 59 -33.83 -12.82 35.67
CA LYS A 59 -33.24 -11.67 36.37
C LYS A 59 -31.70 -11.73 36.23
N VAL A 60 -31.10 -12.87 36.37
CA VAL A 60 -29.65 -13.10 36.22
C VAL A 60 -29.23 -12.86 34.76
N GLN A 61 -30.03 -13.34 33.78
CA GLN A 61 -29.75 -13.11 32.37
C GLN A 61 -29.83 -11.64 31.96
N LYS A 62 -30.70 -10.84 32.58
CA LYS A 62 -30.85 -9.39 32.34
C LYS A 62 -29.75 -8.56 32.99
N GLU A 63 -29.18 -9.05 34.11
CA GLU A 63 -28.01 -8.42 34.74
C GLU A 63 -26.72 -8.73 33.97
N ILE A 64 -26.52 -9.97 33.52
CA ILE A 64 -25.36 -10.39 32.71
C ILE A 64 -25.34 -9.65 31.37
N LEU A 65 -26.50 -9.42 30.74
CA LEU A 65 -26.60 -8.65 29.49
C LEU A 65 -26.33 -7.15 29.69
N LYS A 66 -26.64 -6.59 30.85
CA LYS A 66 -26.29 -5.19 31.16
C LYS A 66 -24.82 -5.01 31.52
N GLU A 67 -24.21 -5.95 32.24
CA GLU A 67 -22.77 -5.90 32.52
C GLU A 67 -21.93 -6.15 31.27
N SER A 68 -22.35 -7.05 30.37
CA SER A 68 -21.62 -7.30 29.14
C SER A 68 -21.67 -6.13 28.15
N SER A 69 -22.79 -5.39 28.07
CA SER A 69 -22.88 -4.20 27.23
C SER A 69 -22.01 -3.04 27.75
N ASN A 70 -22.01 -2.81 29.06
CA ASN A 70 -21.17 -1.78 29.67
C ASN A 70 -19.67 -2.10 29.60
N PHE A 71 -19.30 -3.39 29.62
CA PHE A 71 -17.90 -3.81 29.51
C PHE A 71 -17.38 -3.71 28.07
N GLN A 72 -18.22 -4.01 27.07
CA GLN A 72 -17.87 -3.84 25.67
C GLN A 72 -17.75 -2.37 25.27
N ASP A 73 -18.66 -1.50 25.71
CA ASP A 73 -18.60 -0.07 25.42
C ASP A 73 -17.38 0.58 26.09
N SER A 74 -17.07 0.25 27.34
CA SER A 74 -15.89 0.75 28.04
C SER A 74 -14.56 0.24 27.45
N ALA A 75 -14.51 -1.01 26.99
CA ALA A 75 -13.33 -1.54 26.33
C ALA A 75 -13.15 -0.97 24.92
N LEU A 76 -14.25 -0.77 24.20
CA LEU A 76 -14.25 -0.14 22.88
C LEU A 76 -13.87 1.34 23.00
N GLU A 77 -14.40 2.06 23.99
CA GLU A 77 -14.08 3.46 24.25
C GLU A 77 -12.62 3.64 24.69
N LYS A 78 -12.09 2.73 25.53
CA LYS A 78 -10.65 2.67 25.83
C LYS A 78 -9.79 2.32 24.62
N PHE A 79 -10.25 1.42 23.75
CA PHE A 79 -9.56 1.08 22.51
C PHE A 79 -9.58 2.24 21.51
N LEU A 80 -10.71 2.94 21.38
CA LEU A 80 -10.84 4.13 20.53
C LEU A 80 -10.11 5.36 21.10
N SER A 81 -9.97 5.45 22.42
CA SER A 81 -9.19 6.50 23.09
C SER A 81 -7.68 6.21 23.16
N GLN A 82 -7.26 4.97 22.94
CA GLN A 82 -5.87 4.62 22.62
C GLN A 82 -5.56 4.99 21.15
N LYS A 83 -5.80 6.26 20.78
CA LYS A 83 -5.00 6.86 19.71
C LYS A 83 -3.56 6.71 20.18
N THR A 84 -2.82 5.79 19.57
CA THR A 84 -1.34 5.83 19.64
C THR A 84 -0.97 7.29 19.46
N PRO A 85 -0.20 7.90 20.37
CA PRO A 85 0.17 9.29 20.23
C PRO A 85 0.82 9.42 18.85
N ILE A 86 0.10 10.07 17.94
CA ILE A 86 0.59 10.34 16.59
C ILE A 86 1.84 11.18 16.83
N ASN A 87 2.97 10.69 16.34
CA ASN A 87 4.21 11.44 16.51
C ASN A 87 4.02 12.83 15.86
N GLN A 88 4.05 13.87 16.66
CA GLN A 88 3.84 15.26 16.19
C GLN A 88 4.83 15.63 15.07
N GLU A 89 6.01 15.03 15.05
CA GLU A 89 6.98 15.22 13.97
C GLU A 89 6.48 14.69 12.64
N VAL A 90 5.83 13.52 12.64
CA VAL A 90 5.24 12.92 11.43
C VAL A 90 4.12 13.79 10.90
N LEU A 91 3.23 14.30 11.78
CA LEU A 91 2.17 15.22 11.37
C LEU A 91 2.74 16.50 10.76
N ASN A 92 3.76 17.09 11.39
CA ASN A 92 4.41 18.29 10.90
C ASN A 92 5.09 18.04 9.53
N GLU A 93 5.67 16.87 9.32
CA GLU A 93 6.27 16.51 8.04
C GLU A 93 5.19 16.27 6.96
N LEU A 94 4.10 15.59 7.28
CA LEU A 94 2.97 15.42 6.38
C LEU A 94 2.36 16.77 5.99
N GLN A 95 2.19 17.69 6.94
CA GLN A 95 1.72 19.04 6.67
C GLN A 95 2.66 19.81 5.72
N LYS A 96 3.98 19.64 5.88
CA LYS A 96 4.98 20.25 4.98
C LYS A 96 4.95 19.64 3.59
N LEU A 97 4.71 18.33 3.48
CA LEU A 97 4.70 17.61 2.20
C LEU A 97 3.43 17.86 1.39
N TYR A 98 2.28 17.90 2.05
CA TYR A 98 0.98 17.96 1.38
C TYR A 98 0.28 19.31 1.51
N GLY A 99 0.61 20.11 2.54
CA GLY A 99 -0.07 21.37 2.81
C GLY A 99 -1.59 21.18 2.97
N LYS A 100 -2.38 22.04 2.31
CA LYS A 100 -3.85 21.97 2.31
C LYS A 100 -4.43 20.70 1.67
N GLU A 101 -3.66 20.01 0.83
CA GLU A 101 -4.12 18.76 0.21
C GLU A 101 -4.32 17.66 1.24
N TYR A 102 -3.56 17.69 2.35
CA TYR A 102 -3.70 16.72 3.45
C TYR A 102 -5.12 16.74 4.06
N ASP A 103 -5.76 17.89 4.12
CA ASP A 103 -7.09 18.04 4.70
C ASP A 103 -8.15 17.28 3.89
N ASN A 104 -7.93 17.15 2.57
CA ASN A 104 -8.83 16.48 1.64
C ASN A 104 -8.70 14.94 1.65
N PHE A 105 -7.71 14.39 2.34
CA PHE A 105 -7.54 12.94 2.41
C PHE A 105 -8.58 12.30 3.32
N THR A 106 -8.98 11.06 2.99
CA THR A 106 -9.83 10.25 3.86
C THR A 106 -9.11 9.93 5.17
N ASN A 107 -9.87 9.59 6.21
CA ASN A 107 -9.28 9.16 7.48
C ASN A 107 -8.40 7.92 7.33
N VAL A 108 -8.73 7.04 6.37
CA VAL A 108 -7.97 5.83 6.06
C VAL A 108 -6.63 6.20 5.42
N GLN A 109 -6.63 7.12 4.45
CA GLN A 109 -5.40 7.63 3.82
C GLN A 109 -4.50 8.35 4.83
N LYS A 110 -5.07 9.21 5.69
CA LYS A 110 -4.34 9.89 6.76
C LYS A 110 -3.66 8.90 7.69
N ALA A 111 -4.43 7.94 8.24
CA ALA A 111 -3.89 6.91 9.13
C ALA A 111 -2.79 6.06 8.47
N TYR A 112 -2.95 5.73 7.19
CA TYR A 112 -1.94 5.01 6.43
C TYR A 112 -0.64 5.82 6.27
N LEU A 113 -0.73 7.10 5.92
CA LEU A 113 0.42 7.99 5.78
C LEU A 113 1.13 8.21 7.12
N GLU A 114 0.38 8.51 8.18
CA GLU A 114 0.91 8.72 9.53
C GLU A 114 1.69 7.50 10.04
N LYS A 115 1.14 6.32 9.80
CA LYS A 115 1.78 5.06 10.21
C LYS A 115 3.04 4.73 9.41
N ASN A 116 3.08 5.07 8.12
CA ASN A 116 4.06 4.49 7.20
C ASN A 116 5.07 5.50 6.63
N LEU A 117 4.95 6.82 6.89
CA LEU A 117 5.86 7.82 6.30
C LEU A 117 7.34 7.48 6.55
N ASN A 118 7.68 7.18 7.81
CA ASN A 118 9.06 6.80 8.17
C ASN A 118 9.48 5.49 7.53
N ASN A 119 8.56 4.52 7.39
CA ASN A 119 8.84 3.25 6.74
C ASN A 119 9.20 3.44 5.27
N PHE A 120 8.51 4.33 4.54
CA PHE A 120 8.84 4.62 3.14
C PHE A 120 10.26 5.16 3.02
N GLN A 121 10.66 6.10 3.87
CA GLN A 121 12.01 6.66 3.87
C GLN A 121 13.06 5.60 4.21
N VAL A 122 12.83 4.79 5.25
CA VAL A 122 13.75 3.72 5.67
C VAL A 122 13.91 2.65 4.60
N ILE A 123 12.80 2.17 4.01
CA ILE A 123 12.83 1.17 2.94
C ILE A 123 13.55 1.73 1.72
N THR A 124 13.23 2.95 1.31
CA THR A 124 13.88 3.62 0.18
C THR A 124 15.38 3.74 0.39
N GLN A 125 15.81 4.19 1.58
CA GLN A 125 17.23 4.32 1.91
C GLN A 125 17.93 2.95 1.92
N LYS A 126 17.26 1.91 2.42
CA LYS A 126 17.78 0.53 2.38
C LYS A 126 17.97 0.03 0.95
N VAL A 127 17.01 0.31 0.06
CA VAL A 127 17.12 -0.06 -1.36
C VAL A 127 18.21 0.75 -2.03
N LEU A 128 18.33 2.06 -1.76
CA LEU A 128 19.40 2.91 -2.27
C LEU A 128 20.78 2.37 -1.87
N ASN A 129 20.95 1.97 -0.61
CA ASN A 129 22.21 1.41 -0.12
C ASN A 129 22.54 0.06 -0.84
N ARG A 130 21.52 -0.71 -1.19
CA ARG A 130 21.67 -1.97 -1.92
C ARG A 130 21.98 -1.77 -3.41
N MET A 131 21.38 -0.76 -4.05
CA MET A 131 21.67 -0.38 -5.43
C MET A 131 23.04 0.30 -5.57
N GLY A 132 23.49 0.95 -4.52
CA GLY A 132 24.69 1.79 -4.49
C GLY A 132 24.41 3.24 -4.89
N TYR A 133 25.38 4.09 -4.67
CA TYR A 133 25.30 5.49 -5.04
C TYR A 133 25.56 5.69 -6.54
N PRO A 134 24.89 6.64 -7.24
CA PRO A 134 25.17 6.91 -8.64
C PRO A 134 26.67 7.22 -8.85
N LYS A 135 27.35 6.41 -9.66
CA LYS A 135 28.82 6.46 -9.80
C LYS A 135 29.35 7.84 -10.20
N LEU A 136 28.65 8.52 -11.09
CA LEU A 136 29.04 9.86 -11.52
C LEU A 136 28.83 10.89 -10.40
N ALA A 137 27.72 10.82 -9.68
CA ALA A 137 27.47 11.69 -8.54
C ALA A 137 28.51 11.49 -7.42
N ALA A 138 28.89 10.23 -7.15
CA ALA A 138 29.97 9.91 -6.20
C ALA A 138 31.32 10.50 -6.63
N LYS A 139 31.68 10.38 -7.91
CA LYS A 139 32.94 10.97 -8.45
C LYS A 139 32.97 12.50 -8.36
N LEU A 140 31.83 13.13 -8.51
CA LEU A 140 31.71 14.60 -8.49
C LEU A 140 31.45 15.17 -7.09
N GLY A 141 31.34 14.31 -6.08
CA GLY A 141 31.02 14.74 -4.73
C GLY A 141 29.61 15.34 -4.57
N ILE A 142 28.66 14.93 -5.41
CA ILE A 142 27.31 15.50 -5.46
C ILE A 142 26.41 14.77 -4.47
N GLY A 143 25.77 15.53 -3.58
CA GLY A 143 24.69 15.08 -2.72
C GLY A 143 23.48 16.00 -2.82
N GLY A 144 22.35 15.59 -2.25
CA GLY A 144 21.14 16.41 -2.30
C GLY A 144 19.93 15.69 -1.72
N ILE A 145 18.80 16.39 -1.76
CA ILE A 145 17.52 15.88 -1.30
C ILE A 145 16.50 16.18 -2.39
N ASN A 146 15.82 15.18 -2.89
CA ASN A 146 14.66 15.40 -3.75
C ASN A 146 13.37 14.94 -3.07
N THR A 147 12.24 15.39 -3.59
CA THR A 147 10.92 14.99 -3.14
C THR A 147 10.21 14.33 -4.31
N ILE A 148 9.74 13.11 -4.07
CA ILE A 148 9.01 12.31 -5.05
C ILE A 148 7.53 12.30 -4.73
N GLU A 149 6.71 12.09 -5.77
CA GLU A 149 5.28 11.89 -5.66
C GLU A 149 4.85 10.76 -6.60
N PHE A 150 3.94 9.93 -6.13
CA PHE A 150 3.22 8.95 -6.95
C PHE A 150 1.92 8.52 -6.27
N MET A 151 1.01 7.93 -7.04
CA MET A 151 -0.18 7.26 -6.51
C MET A 151 0.17 5.80 -6.25
N PHE A 152 -0.09 5.31 -5.04
CA PHE A 152 0.09 3.91 -4.67
C PHE A 152 -1.28 3.23 -4.54
N HIS A 153 -1.47 2.11 -5.22
CA HIS A 153 -2.74 1.41 -5.32
C HIS A 153 -2.79 0.19 -4.40
N PRO A 154 -4.01 -0.26 -3.98
CA PRO A 154 -4.18 -1.43 -3.10
C PRO A 154 -3.64 -2.74 -3.70
N ASN A 155 -3.65 -2.87 -5.03
CA ASN A 155 -3.06 -4.02 -5.73
C ASN A 155 -1.53 -4.07 -5.62
N GLY A 156 -0.90 -2.96 -5.21
CA GLY A 156 0.54 -2.82 -5.07
C GLY A 156 1.22 -2.16 -6.27
N ASP A 157 0.46 -1.66 -7.26
CA ASP A 157 1.01 -0.90 -8.38
C ASP A 157 1.19 0.57 -8.02
N ILE A 158 2.03 1.26 -8.78
CA ILE A 158 2.20 2.71 -8.69
C ILE A 158 1.86 3.38 -10.02
N SER A 159 1.40 4.64 -9.95
CA SER A 159 1.15 5.46 -11.13
C SER A 159 1.54 6.91 -10.88
N GLY A 160 1.81 7.66 -11.95
CA GLY A 160 2.13 9.09 -11.86
C GLY A 160 3.42 9.39 -11.11
N LEU A 161 4.42 8.50 -11.14
CA LEU A 161 5.71 8.73 -10.49
C LEU A 161 6.44 9.91 -11.10
N LYS A 162 6.79 10.88 -10.25
CA LYS A 162 7.49 12.11 -10.66
C LYS A 162 8.27 12.73 -9.51
N ILE A 163 9.24 13.57 -9.85
CA ILE A 163 9.91 14.46 -8.92
C ILE A 163 9.09 15.76 -8.80
N ILE A 164 8.74 16.13 -7.57
CA ILE A 164 8.04 17.39 -7.26
C ILE A 164 8.93 18.42 -6.58
N GLY A 165 10.09 18.01 -6.08
CA GLY A 165 11.14 18.85 -5.57
C GLY A 165 12.49 18.30 -6.01
N SER A 166 13.20 19.03 -6.89
CA SER A 166 14.50 18.59 -7.41
C SER A 166 15.58 18.65 -6.35
N SER A 167 16.53 17.74 -6.44
CA SER A 167 17.78 17.76 -5.65
C SER A 167 18.77 18.85 -6.12
N GLY A 168 18.47 19.52 -7.26
CA GLY A 168 19.39 20.40 -7.96
C GLY A 168 20.29 19.69 -8.99
N TYR A 169 20.22 18.38 -9.07
CA TYR A 169 21.03 17.55 -9.96
C TYR A 169 20.19 16.49 -10.65
N THR A 170 20.06 16.59 -11.97
CA THR A 170 19.27 15.65 -12.79
C THR A 170 19.68 14.21 -12.56
N ILE A 171 20.98 13.94 -12.39
CA ILE A 171 21.51 12.59 -12.13
C ILE A 171 20.93 11.95 -10.86
N LEU A 172 20.69 12.73 -9.80
CA LEU A 172 20.08 12.23 -8.57
C LEU A 172 18.56 12.11 -8.73
N ASP A 173 17.94 13.02 -9.45
CA ASP A 173 16.49 13.00 -9.67
C ASP A 173 16.10 11.81 -10.55
N ASP A 174 16.80 11.56 -11.66
CA ASP A 174 16.58 10.40 -12.54
C ASP A 174 16.82 9.09 -11.77
N TYR A 175 17.91 9.04 -11.00
CA TYR A 175 18.21 7.86 -10.18
C TYR A 175 17.14 7.58 -9.11
N SER A 176 16.49 8.63 -8.58
CA SER A 176 15.37 8.44 -7.66
C SER A 176 14.15 7.82 -8.31
N LEU A 177 13.88 8.13 -9.59
CA LEU A 177 12.78 7.50 -10.32
C LEU A 177 13.04 5.99 -10.49
N GLU A 178 14.27 5.59 -10.85
CA GLU A 178 14.67 4.17 -10.92
C GLU A 178 14.60 3.49 -9.55
N LEU A 179 15.11 4.16 -8.52
CA LEU A 179 15.10 3.68 -7.14
C LEU A 179 13.68 3.36 -6.69
N ILE A 180 12.72 4.25 -6.95
CA ILE A 180 11.33 4.02 -6.53
C ILE A 180 10.69 2.87 -7.30
N GLN A 181 11.00 2.67 -8.58
CA GLN A 181 10.51 1.53 -9.37
C GLN A 181 10.96 0.16 -8.81
N ILE A 182 11.98 0.16 -7.96
CA ILE A 182 12.44 -1.04 -7.25
C ILE A 182 11.84 -1.06 -5.84
N ALA A 183 11.93 0.05 -5.12
CA ALA A 183 11.60 0.15 -3.70
C ALA A 183 10.10 -0.01 -3.40
N TYR A 184 9.21 0.43 -4.29
CA TYR A 184 7.76 0.40 -4.03
C TYR A 184 7.22 -1.02 -3.77
N LYS A 185 7.90 -2.03 -4.28
CA LYS A 185 7.52 -3.43 -4.06
C LYS A 185 7.67 -3.88 -2.61
N GLU A 186 8.50 -3.20 -1.84
CA GLU A 186 8.76 -3.46 -0.43
C GLU A 186 7.90 -2.58 0.50
N TYR A 187 7.14 -1.61 -0.04
CA TYR A 187 6.29 -0.75 0.77
C TYR A 187 5.04 -1.47 1.28
N PRO A 188 4.58 -1.16 2.49
CA PRO A 188 3.28 -1.64 2.95
C PRO A 188 2.17 -1.11 2.04
N LYS A 189 1.31 -2.01 1.57
CA LYS A 189 0.24 -1.65 0.62
C LYS A 189 -0.88 -0.86 1.32
N PRO A 190 -1.44 0.17 0.67
CA PRO A 190 -2.60 0.89 1.17
C PRO A 190 -3.88 0.08 0.95
N THR A 191 -4.92 0.39 1.70
CA THR A 191 -6.27 -0.17 1.48
C THR A 191 -7.08 0.64 0.47
N GLU A 192 -6.70 1.89 0.23
CA GLU A 192 -7.27 2.80 -0.76
C GLU A 192 -6.15 3.41 -1.61
N PRO A 193 -6.40 3.79 -2.88
CA PRO A 193 -5.42 4.53 -3.67
C PRO A 193 -4.96 5.77 -2.90
N THR A 194 -3.68 5.84 -2.58
CA THR A 194 -3.13 6.91 -1.74
C THR A 194 -1.96 7.58 -2.42
N LYS A 195 -1.99 8.91 -2.47
CA LYS A 195 -0.89 9.70 -2.97
C LYS A 195 0.23 9.72 -1.96
N LEU A 196 1.41 9.24 -2.35
CA LEU A 196 2.61 9.25 -1.52
C LEU A 196 3.54 10.38 -1.93
N ARG A 197 4.02 11.12 -0.94
CA ARG A 197 5.11 12.10 -1.07
C ARG A 197 6.10 11.88 0.06
N PHE A 198 7.36 11.80 -0.27
CA PHE A 198 8.43 11.78 0.72
C PHE A 198 9.76 12.18 0.10
N LYS A 199 10.76 12.41 0.97
CA LYS A 199 12.09 12.86 0.58
C LYS A 199 13.04 11.68 0.42
N VAL A 200 13.89 11.74 -0.60
CA VAL A 200 15.02 10.83 -0.79
C VAL A 200 16.30 11.61 -0.50
N PHE A 201 17.15 11.06 0.36
CA PHE A 201 18.37 11.71 0.83
C PHE A 201 19.60 11.07 0.19
N TYR A 202 20.34 11.86 -0.56
CA TYR A 202 21.64 11.51 -1.10
C TYR A 202 22.73 12.17 -0.27
N ARG A 203 23.35 11.38 0.60
CA ARG A 203 24.47 11.87 1.43
C ARG A 203 25.77 11.52 0.73
N ASN A 204 26.61 12.54 0.54
CA ASN A 204 27.99 12.35 0.11
C ASN A 204 28.82 11.99 1.37
N TYR A 205 29.53 10.87 1.34
CA TYR A 205 30.42 10.42 2.39
C TYR A 205 31.86 10.78 2.03
#